data_955d2e5f5d27835539a4c0af2be58e3d
#
_entry.id   955d2e5f5d27835539a4c0af2be58e3d
#
_cell.length_a   1.000
_cell.length_b   1.000
_cell.length_c   1.000
_cell.angle_alpha   90.00
_cell.angle_beta   90.00
_cell.angle_gamma   90.00
#
_symmetry.space_group_name_H-M   'P 1'
#
loop_
_entity.id
_entity.type
_entity.pdbx_description
1 polymer ?
#
loop_
_entity_poly.entity_id
_entity_poly.type
_entity_poly.pdbx_seq_one_letter_code
_entity_poly.pdbx_strand_id
1 'polypeptide(L)'
;MSNILLDLGTHNTEGLCDIIKELNVQPNDESWIIHTFEPNPILDTENRIKQLVGYNITLHKKAVWIKDGNVRFKRSGKDGKSQGGYVEEIGSDRQYSDHYDEIEIECINFIEFIKQFNDEDDIYIKMDIEFAEYNVLEEMIESGWRKNIKILWVEWHGTNFDDFKDKPQNIKDRLKDEQVIIKDWR
;
A
#
# COMPACT_ATOMS: atom_id res chain seq x y z
N MET A 1 -11.54 17.98 9.64
CA MET A 1 -11.93 16.58 9.38
C MET A 1 -11.90 16.36 7.89
N SER A 2 -10.99 15.57 7.43
CA SER A 2 -10.77 15.25 6.01
C SER A 2 -10.90 13.74 5.79
N ASN A 3 -11.16 13.35 4.56
CA ASN A 3 -11.05 11.96 4.14
C ASN A 3 -9.67 11.74 3.53
N ILE A 4 -8.91 10.80 4.06
CA ILE A 4 -7.56 10.49 3.62
C ILE A 4 -7.57 9.13 2.92
N LEU A 5 -7.26 9.10 1.64
CA LEU A 5 -7.07 7.84 0.91
C LEU A 5 -5.58 7.58 0.74
N LEU A 6 -5.13 6.42 1.21
CA LEU A 6 -3.76 5.92 1.07
C LEU A 6 -3.77 4.72 0.12
N ASP A 7 -3.20 4.89 -1.07
CA ASP A 7 -3.05 3.83 -2.07
C ASP A 7 -1.61 3.33 -2.08
N LEU A 8 -1.38 2.21 -1.43
CA LEU A 8 -0.07 1.59 -1.26
C LEU A 8 0.11 0.54 -2.37
N GLY A 9 1.09 0.79 -3.27
CA GLY A 9 1.30 -0.01 -4.48
C GLY A 9 0.39 0.45 -5.63
N THR A 10 0.61 1.68 -6.10
CA THR A 10 -0.25 2.34 -7.10
C THR A 10 -0.10 1.77 -8.51
N HIS A 11 1.10 1.31 -8.85
CA HIS A 11 1.46 0.76 -10.16
C HIS A 11 0.96 1.64 -11.33
N ASN A 12 -0.02 1.14 -12.10
CA ASN A 12 -0.61 1.83 -13.27
C ASN A 12 -1.88 2.62 -12.93
N THR A 13 -2.18 2.85 -11.66
CA THR A 13 -3.34 3.61 -11.15
C THR A 13 -4.71 2.92 -11.28
N GLU A 14 -4.80 1.70 -11.80
CA GLU A 14 -6.10 1.01 -11.96
C GLU A 14 -6.77 0.79 -10.60
N GLY A 15 -6.03 0.25 -9.62
CA GLY A 15 -6.52 0.04 -8.26
C GLY A 15 -6.99 1.34 -7.60
N LEU A 16 -6.20 2.42 -7.74
CA LEU A 16 -6.60 3.74 -7.26
C LEU A 16 -7.92 4.20 -7.85
N CYS A 17 -8.08 4.07 -9.18
CA CYS A 17 -9.31 4.47 -9.87
C CYS A 17 -10.53 3.67 -9.41
N ASP A 18 -10.35 2.38 -9.12
CA ASP A 18 -11.44 1.53 -8.64
C ASP A 18 -11.88 1.93 -7.22
N ILE A 19 -10.93 2.24 -6.33
CA ILE A 19 -11.23 2.73 -4.98
C ILE A 19 -11.89 4.12 -5.01
N ILE A 20 -11.40 5.04 -5.84
CA ILE A 20 -12.02 6.35 -6.04
C ILE A 20 -13.49 6.20 -6.45
N LYS A 21 -13.81 5.28 -7.36
CA LYS A 21 -15.19 4.98 -7.78
C LYS A 21 -16.00 4.35 -6.65
N GLU A 22 -15.44 3.36 -5.94
CA GLU A 22 -16.14 2.69 -4.84
C GLU A 22 -16.51 3.67 -3.72
N LEU A 23 -15.60 4.59 -3.38
CA LEU A 23 -15.81 5.64 -2.40
C LEU A 23 -16.64 6.83 -2.94
N ASN A 24 -16.98 6.81 -4.24
CA ASN A 24 -17.68 7.91 -4.92
C ASN A 24 -17.01 9.27 -4.75
N VAL A 25 -15.68 9.30 -4.74
CA VAL A 25 -14.89 10.54 -4.66
C VAL A 25 -15.10 11.34 -5.94
N GLN A 26 -15.47 12.61 -5.80
CA GLN A 26 -15.71 13.47 -6.96
C GLN A 26 -14.49 14.34 -7.27
N PRO A 27 -14.23 14.68 -8.55
CA PRO A 27 -13.24 15.69 -8.88
C PRO A 27 -13.55 17.04 -8.21
N ASN A 28 -12.52 17.73 -7.74
CA ASN A 28 -12.59 19.01 -7.00
C ASN A 28 -13.29 18.93 -5.63
N ASP A 29 -13.46 17.74 -5.09
CA ASP A 29 -13.88 17.59 -3.69
C ASP A 29 -12.70 17.81 -2.75
N GLU A 30 -12.61 19.00 -2.17
CA GLU A 30 -11.54 19.42 -1.27
C GLU A 30 -11.54 18.66 0.07
N SER A 31 -12.58 17.91 0.38
CA SER A 31 -12.63 17.07 1.59
C SER A 31 -11.76 15.82 1.49
N TRP A 32 -11.30 15.46 0.29
CA TRP A 32 -10.44 14.32 0.03
C TRP A 32 -9.00 14.70 -0.24
N ILE A 33 -8.09 14.03 0.46
CA ILE A 33 -6.64 14.09 0.25
C ILE A 33 -6.18 12.67 -0.07
N ILE A 34 -5.50 12.49 -1.20
CA ILE A 34 -5.08 11.20 -1.69
C ILE A 34 -3.55 11.12 -1.71
N HIS A 35 -2.98 10.15 -1.02
CA HIS A 35 -1.57 9.84 -1.10
C HIS A 35 -1.39 8.48 -1.77
N THR A 36 -0.51 8.42 -2.78
CA THR A 36 -0.19 7.20 -3.52
C THR A 36 1.28 6.87 -3.39
N PHE A 37 1.61 5.59 -3.33
CA PHE A 37 2.98 5.11 -3.14
C PHE A 37 3.33 4.13 -4.24
N GLU A 38 4.37 4.45 -5.02
CA GLU A 38 4.89 3.59 -6.06
C GLU A 38 6.42 3.69 -6.11
N PRO A 39 7.12 2.64 -5.68
CA PRO A 39 8.58 2.64 -5.60
C PRO A 39 9.28 2.43 -6.95
N ASN A 40 8.64 1.79 -7.92
CA ASN A 40 9.27 1.40 -9.17
C ASN A 40 9.49 2.61 -10.09
N PRO A 41 10.74 3.09 -10.29
CA PRO A 41 10.99 4.36 -10.98
C PRO A 41 10.78 4.30 -12.50
N ILE A 42 10.65 3.10 -13.08
CA ILE A 42 10.46 2.95 -14.53
C ILE A 42 9.00 2.91 -14.96
N LEU A 43 8.08 2.90 -13.99
CA LEU A 43 6.66 2.96 -14.31
C LEU A 43 6.23 4.40 -14.65
N ASP A 44 5.22 4.51 -15.49
CA ASP A 44 4.67 5.79 -15.93
C ASP A 44 3.58 6.34 -14.98
N THR A 45 3.65 5.95 -13.70
CA THR A 45 2.65 6.26 -12.67
C THR A 45 2.41 7.77 -12.54
N GLU A 46 3.48 8.58 -12.57
CA GLU A 46 3.36 10.05 -12.47
C GLU A 46 2.51 10.65 -13.59
N ASN A 47 2.72 10.24 -14.84
CA ASN A 47 1.94 10.76 -15.97
C ASN A 47 0.49 10.26 -15.93
N ARG A 48 0.25 9.06 -15.42
CA ARG A 48 -1.10 8.54 -15.21
C ARG A 48 -1.85 9.33 -14.14
N ILE A 49 -1.20 9.65 -13.02
CA ILE A 49 -1.78 10.49 -11.95
C ILE A 49 -2.11 11.89 -12.49
N LYS A 50 -1.26 12.49 -13.32
CA LYS A 50 -1.55 13.79 -13.95
C LYS A 50 -2.80 13.80 -14.83
N GLN A 51 -3.27 12.63 -15.27
CA GLN A 51 -4.51 12.50 -16.03
C GLN A 51 -5.76 12.49 -15.13
N LEU A 52 -5.60 12.25 -13.82
CA LEU A 52 -6.66 12.31 -12.83
C LEU A 52 -6.91 13.75 -12.39
N VAL A 53 -7.38 14.57 -13.35
CA VAL A 53 -7.59 16.01 -13.15
C VAL A 53 -8.72 16.25 -12.14
N GLY A 54 -8.48 17.19 -11.24
CA GLY A 54 -9.45 17.59 -10.20
C GLY A 54 -9.35 16.77 -8.90
N TYR A 55 -8.49 15.76 -8.82
CA TYR A 55 -8.23 15.05 -7.58
C TYR A 55 -6.97 15.60 -6.89
N ASN A 56 -7.03 15.74 -5.57
CA ASN A 56 -5.89 16.17 -4.75
C ASN A 56 -5.00 14.97 -4.45
N ILE A 57 -4.12 14.61 -5.38
CA ILE A 57 -3.26 13.43 -5.31
C ILE A 57 -1.79 13.81 -5.16
N THR A 58 -1.14 13.25 -4.16
CA THR A 58 0.32 13.31 -3.96
C THR A 58 0.95 11.94 -4.22
N LEU A 59 1.87 11.85 -5.18
CA LEU A 59 2.65 10.64 -5.45
C LEU A 59 3.93 10.63 -4.62
N HIS A 60 4.12 9.58 -3.85
CA HIS A 60 5.35 9.25 -3.15
C HIS A 60 6.10 8.15 -3.92
N LYS A 61 7.27 8.50 -4.50
CA LYS A 61 8.14 7.54 -5.20
C LYS A 61 9.00 6.77 -4.20
N LYS A 62 8.35 6.08 -3.26
CA LYS A 62 8.97 5.37 -2.14
C LYS A 62 8.24 4.06 -1.89
N ALA A 63 8.98 3.07 -1.37
CA ALA A 63 8.34 1.89 -0.82
C ALA A 63 7.67 2.20 0.52
N VAL A 64 6.57 1.55 0.79
CA VAL A 64 5.96 1.53 2.13
C VAL A 64 6.60 0.40 2.92
N TRP A 65 7.15 0.74 4.11
CA TRP A 65 7.83 -0.22 4.96
C TRP A 65 7.63 0.11 6.45
N ILE A 66 8.33 -0.63 7.32
CA ILE A 66 8.26 -0.49 8.79
C ILE A 66 9.35 0.45 9.35
N LYS A 67 10.20 1.01 8.51
CA LYS A 67 11.26 1.97 8.87
C LYS A 67 11.50 2.96 7.75
N ASP A 68 12.09 4.10 8.06
CA ASP A 68 12.64 5.02 7.07
C ASP A 68 14.02 4.56 6.59
N GLY A 69 14.42 4.97 5.39
CA GLY A 69 15.74 4.71 4.82
C GLY A 69 15.68 4.15 3.42
N ASN A 70 16.57 3.21 3.12
CA ASN A 70 16.62 2.53 1.83
C ASN A 70 16.39 1.03 2.02
N VAL A 71 15.78 0.43 1.01
CA VAL A 71 15.57 -1.02 0.91
C VAL A 71 15.95 -1.51 -0.48
N ARG A 72 16.33 -2.77 -0.57
CA ARG A 72 16.49 -3.45 -1.86
C ARG A 72 15.12 -3.83 -2.40
N PHE A 73 14.86 -3.43 -3.63
CA PHE A 73 13.60 -3.67 -4.32
C PHE A 73 13.86 -4.51 -5.58
N LYS A 74 13.22 -5.65 -5.63
CA LYS A 74 13.28 -6.55 -6.78
C LYS A 74 12.14 -6.22 -7.73
N ARG A 75 12.51 -5.81 -8.95
CA ARG A 75 11.54 -5.60 -10.02
C ARG A 75 11.26 -6.90 -10.73
N SER A 76 10.05 -7.09 -11.19
CA SER A 76 9.63 -8.31 -11.87
C SER A 76 9.25 -8.07 -13.33
N GLY A 77 9.10 -9.19 -14.09
CA GLY A 77 8.82 -9.17 -15.51
C GLY A 77 10.05 -8.94 -16.39
N LYS A 78 9.92 -9.14 -17.70
CA LYS A 78 11.02 -9.05 -18.65
C LYS A 78 11.63 -7.67 -18.82
N ASP A 79 10.90 -6.63 -18.48
CA ASP A 79 11.31 -5.22 -18.58
C ASP A 79 11.25 -4.48 -17.23
N GLY A 80 11.07 -5.20 -16.14
CA GLY A 80 10.97 -4.65 -14.79
C GLY A 80 9.67 -3.90 -14.50
N LYS A 81 8.65 -4.00 -15.35
CA LYS A 81 7.38 -3.27 -15.27
C LYS A 81 6.20 -4.12 -14.82
N SER A 82 6.43 -5.36 -14.46
CA SER A 82 5.38 -6.23 -13.93
C SER A 82 4.91 -5.75 -12.57
N GLN A 83 3.71 -6.13 -12.19
CA GLN A 83 3.09 -5.78 -10.90
C GLN A 83 3.81 -6.40 -9.70
N GLY A 84 4.47 -7.54 -9.84
CA GLY A 84 5.09 -8.29 -8.75
C GLY A 84 6.45 -7.78 -8.26
N GLY A 85 6.70 -6.47 -8.22
CA GLY A 85 7.91 -5.92 -7.63
C GLY A 85 7.81 -5.84 -6.10
N TYR A 86 8.81 -6.32 -5.36
CA TYR A 86 8.75 -6.46 -3.90
C TYR A 86 10.05 -6.06 -3.18
N VAL A 87 9.92 -5.76 -1.88
CA VAL A 87 11.04 -5.45 -0.99
C VAL A 87 11.74 -6.75 -0.57
N GLU A 88 13.06 -6.87 -0.81
CA GLU A 88 13.82 -8.10 -0.53
C GLU A 88 13.89 -8.46 0.97
N GLU A 89 13.88 -7.48 1.87
CA GLU A 89 13.95 -7.68 3.33
C GLU A 89 12.79 -8.51 3.92
N ILE A 90 11.77 -8.81 3.12
CA ILE A 90 10.63 -9.67 3.52
C ILE A 90 11.08 -11.13 3.80
N GLY A 91 12.37 -11.41 3.64
CA GLY A 91 12.97 -12.66 4.12
C GLY A 91 12.54 -13.88 3.31
N SER A 92 12.69 -13.81 2.03
CA SER A 92 12.43 -14.98 1.23
C SER A 92 13.64 -15.39 0.40
N ASP A 93 14.17 -16.57 0.69
CA ASP A 93 14.86 -17.41 -0.28
C ASP A 93 13.95 -17.78 -1.47
N ARG A 94 12.86 -17.03 -1.65
CA ARG A 94 11.85 -17.26 -2.65
C ARG A 94 12.36 -16.75 -3.96
N GLN A 95 12.80 -17.67 -4.76
CA GLN A 95 13.06 -17.47 -6.16
C GLN A 95 11.72 -17.21 -6.87
N TYR A 96 11.30 -15.93 -6.91
CA TYR A 96 10.46 -15.53 -8.02
C TYR A 96 11.30 -15.70 -9.28
N SER A 97 10.94 -16.67 -10.11
CA SER A 97 11.69 -17.05 -11.32
C SER A 97 11.79 -15.92 -12.34
N ASP A 98 11.06 -14.84 -12.18
CA ASP A 98 10.89 -13.76 -13.13
C ASP A 98 11.33 -12.39 -12.63
N HIS A 99 12.29 -12.31 -11.70
CA HIS A 99 12.80 -11.00 -11.32
C HIS A 99 13.67 -10.43 -12.44
N TYR A 100 13.48 -9.13 -12.72
CA TYR A 100 14.21 -8.42 -13.77
C TYR A 100 15.58 -7.99 -13.27
N ASP A 101 15.61 -7.24 -12.20
CA ASP A 101 16.82 -6.77 -11.52
C ASP A 101 16.49 -6.33 -10.09
N GLU A 102 17.51 -5.87 -9.40
CA GLU A 102 17.45 -5.36 -8.05
C GLU A 102 17.99 -3.94 -8.02
N ILE A 103 17.25 -3.05 -7.37
CA ILE A 103 17.64 -1.65 -7.18
C ILE A 103 17.50 -1.25 -5.71
N GLU A 104 18.25 -0.25 -5.29
CA GLU A 104 18.05 0.41 -4.01
C GLU A 104 17.06 1.56 -4.18
N ILE A 105 16.05 1.61 -3.30
CA ILE A 105 15.01 2.64 -3.31
C ILE A 105 14.77 3.17 -1.90
N GLU A 106 14.30 4.41 -1.83
CA GLU A 106 13.83 4.96 -0.56
C GLU A 106 12.57 4.25 -0.06
N CYS A 107 12.48 4.06 1.25
CA CYS A 107 11.26 3.62 1.92
C CYS A 107 10.87 4.57 3.04
N ILE A 108 9.59 4.51 3.42
CA ILE A 108 9.06 5.25 4.54
C ILE A 108 8.54 4.31 5.62
N ASN A 109 8.70 4.74 6.87
CA ASN A 109 7.98 4.14 7.99
C ASN A 109 6.51 4.52 7.88
N PHE A 110 5.66 3.54 7.55
CA PHE A 110 4.24 3.79 7.34
C PHE A 110 3.55 4.27 8.61
N ILE A 111 3.92 3.74 9.77
CA ILE A 111 3.33 4.13 11.06
C ILE A 111 3.65 5.60 11.37
N GLU A 112 4.90 6.03 11.14
CA GLU A 112 5.27 7.44 11.33
C GLU A 112 4.58 8.34 10.31
N PHE A 113 4.42 7.88 9.06
CA PHE A 113 3.72 8.63 8.03
C PHE A 113 2.26 8.90 8.39
N ILE A 114 1.53 7.91 8.88
CA ILE A 114 0.11 8.10 9.19
C ILE A 114 -0.14 8.89 10.49
N LYS A 115 0.86 9.04 11.36
CA LYS A 115 0.77 9.90 12.56
C LYS A 115 0.59 11.38 12.22
N GLN A 116 0.94 11.82 11.01
CA GLN A 116 0.76 13.21 10.60
C GLN A 116 -0.71 13.63 10.44
N PHE A 117 -1.62 12.69 10.24
CA PHE A 117 -3.05 12.99 10.09
C PHE A 117 -3.70 13.23 11.46
N ASN A 118 -4.78 14.05 11.48
CA ASN A 118 -5.50 14.31 12.71
C ASN A 118 -6.31 13.08 13.16
N ASP A 119 -6.57 12.98 14.45
CA ASP A 119 -7.35 11.84 15.00
C ASP A 119 -8.82 11.85 14.54
N GLU A 120 -9.29 13.00 14.05
CA GLU A 120 -10.63 13.22 13.54
C GLU A 120 -10.77 12.93 12.03
N ASP A 121 -9.65 12.71 11.32
CA ASP A 121 -9.68 12.41 9.89
C ASP A 121 -10.08 10.95 9.65
N ASP A 122 -10.93 10.73 8.67
CA ASP A 122 -11.33 9.39 8.24
C ASP A 122 -10.28 8.83 7.26
N ILE A 123 -9.70 7.67 7.57
CA ILE A 123 -8.63 7.07 6.78
C ILE A 123 -9.13 5.83 6.05
N TYR A 124 -8.81 5.76 4.76
CA TYR A 124 -9.10 4.66 3.85
C TYR A 124 -7.78 4.17 3.27
N ILE A 125 -7.51 2.87 3.31
CA ILE A 125 -6.23 2.31 2.89
C ILE A 125 -6.47 1.18 1.88
N LYS A 126 -5.89 1.30 0.67
CA LYS A 126 -5.68 0.15 -0.23
C LYS A 126 -4.23 -0.29 -0.09
N MET A 127 -4.01 -1.56 0.18
CA MET A 127 -2.69 -2.15 0.42
C MET A 127 -2.47 -3.32 -0.52
N ASP A 128 -1.55 -3.15 -1.46
CA ASP A 128 -1.17 -4.08 -2.51
C ASP A 128 0.33 -3.88 -2.77
N ILE A 129 1.15 -4.38 -1.86
CA ILE A 129 2.58 -4.09 -1.74
C ILE A 129 3.45 -5.34 -1.70
N GLU A 130 2.96 -6.40 -2.35
CA GLU A 130 3.75 -7.59 -2.68
C GLU A 130 4.51 -8.18 -1.47
N PHE A 131 3.75 -8.78 -0.54
CA PHE A 131 4.16 -9.38 0.74
C PHE A 131 4.54 -8.39 1.86
N ALA A 132 4.79 -7.11 1.59
CA ALA A 132 5.11 -6.14 2.63
C ALA A 132 3.90 -5.84 3.53
N GLU A 133 2.67 -6.14 3.07
CA GLU A 133 1.43 -5.99 3.82
C GLU A 133 1.49 -6.68 5.19
N TYR A 134 2.10 -7.84 5.28
CA TYR A 134 2.19 -8.57 6.56
C TYR A 134 3.04 -7.84 7.59
N ASN A 135 4.22 -7.37 7.19
CA ASN A 135 5.12 -6.64 8.08
C ASN A 135 4.51 -5.29 8.51
N VAL A 136 3.88 -4.58 7.57
CA VAL A 136 3.27 -3.28 7.84
C VAL A 136 2.07 -3.43 8.77
N LEU A 137 1.19 -4.41 8.53
CA LEU A 137 0.01 -4.65 9.38
C LEU A 137 0.38 -5.18 10.76
N GLU A 138 1.38 -6.06 10.86
CA GLU A 138 1.89 -6.53 12.16
C GLU A 138 2.44 -5.35 12.98
N GLU A 139 3.26 -4.48 12.38
CA GLU A 139 3.78 -3.28 13.05
C GLU A 139 2.66 -2.32 13.45
N MET A 140 1.62 -2.15 12.63
CA MET A 140 0.43 -1.38 12.98
C MET A 140 -0.23 -1.92 14.25
N ILE A 141 -0.40 -3.24 14.35
CA ILE A 141 -1.03 -3.89 15.49
C ILE A 141 -0.14 -3.78 16.74
N GLU A 142 1.16 -4.08 16.60
CA GLU A 142 2.12 -4.11 17.71
C GLU A 142 2.40 -2.72 18.29
N SER A 143 2.47 -1.70 17.45
CA SER A 143 2.63 -0.31 17.90
C SER A 143 1.40 0.22 18.66
N GLY A 144 0.30 -0.51 18.66
CA GLY A 144 -0.97 -0.07 19.21
C GLY A 144 -1.52 1.17 18.51
N TRP A 145 -1.02 1.43 17.31
CA TRP A 145 -1.46 2.58 16.55
C TRP A 145 -2.93 2.43 16.14
N ARG A 146 -3.72 3.44 16.50
CA ARG A 146 -5.16 3.45 16.27
C ARG A 146 -5.55 4.83 15.75
N LYS A 147 -5.70 4.92 14.46
CA LYS A 147 -6.34 6.06 13.81
C LYS A 147 -7.73 5.64 13.35
N ASN A 148 -8.51 6.58 12.90
CA ASN A 148 -9.86 6.34 12.44
C ASN A 148 -9.85 5.70 11.04
N ILE A 149 -9.34 4.46 10.94
CA ILE A 149 -9.36 3.70 9.70
C ILE A 149 -10.79 3.18 9.49
N LYS A 150 -11.40 3.59 8.39
CA LYS A 150 -12.76 3.16 8.04
C LYS A 150 -12.75 1.86 7.24
N ILE A 151 -11.92 1.79 6.22
CA ILE A 151 -11.83 0.64 5.34
C ILE A 151 -10.36 0.37 5.02
N LEU A 152 -10.00 -0.91 5.07
CA LEU A 152 -8.70 -1.43 4.68
C LEU A 152 -8.92 -2.50 3.61
N TRP A 153 -8.58 -2.21 2.36
CA TRP A 153 -8.51 -3.21 1.29
C TRP A 153 -7.11 -3.79 1.23
N VAL A 154 -6.99 -5.10 1.30
CA VAL A 154 -5.69 -5.79 1.30
C VAL A 154 -5.66 -6.87 0.23
N GLU A 155 -4.66 -6.82 -0.65
CA GLU A 155 -4.28 -7.95 -1.48
C GLU A 155 -3.31 -8.84 -0.68
N TRP A 156 -3.73 -10.08 -0.41
CA TRP A 156 -2.97 -11.00 0.43
C TRP A 156 -2.06 -11.87 -0.42
N HIS A 157 -0.80 -11.49 -0.54
CA HIS A 157 0.16 -12.24 -1.34
C HIS A 157 0.63 -13.53 -0.66
N GLY A 158 0.91 -14.55 -1.47
CA GLY A 158 1.53 -15.80 -1.00
C GLY A 158 0.66 -16.71 -0.14
N THR A 159 -0.66 -16.54 -0.13
CA THR A 159 -1.59 -17.38 0.65
C THR A 159 -1.58 -18.87 0.27
N ASN A 160 -0.99 -19.21 -0.89
CA ASN A 160 -0.74 -20.58 -1.31
C ASN A 160 0.54 -21.20 -0.71
N PHE A 161 1.34 -20.45 0.03
CA PHE A 161 2.53 -20.94 0.73
C PHE A 161 2.24 -21.18 2.21
N ASP A 162 2.80 -22.23 2.78
CA ASP A 162 2.55 -22.63 4.17
C ASP A 162 2.84 -21.52 5.19
N ASP A 163 3.89 -20.69 4.94
CA ASP A 163 4.28 -19.61 5.84
C ASP A 163 3.30 -18.42 5.84
N PHE A 164 2.39 -18.31 4.87
CA PHE A 164 1.49 -17.17 4.73
C PHE A 164 0.01 -17.53 4.75
N LYS A 165 -0.36 -18.79 4.56
CA LYS A 165 -1.76 -19.22 4.41
C LYS A 165 -2.68 -18.77 5.54
N ASP A 166 -2.17 -18.77 6.77
CA ASP A 166 -2.96 -18.45 7.97
C ASP A 166 -2.79 -16.99 8.44
N LYS A 167 -1.80 -16.24 7.87
CA LYS A 167 -1.50 -14.86 8.28
C LYS A 167 -2.67 -13.91 8.05
N PRO A 168 -3.37 -13.92 6.88
CA PRO A 168 -4.49 -13.02 6.66
C PRO A 168 -5.57 -13.15 7.72
N GLN A 169 -5.95 -14.39 8.08
CA GLN A 169 -6.97 -14.62 9.09
C GLN A 169 -6.52 -14.17 10.48
N ASN A 170 -5.27 -14.44 10.84
CA ASN A 170 -4.70 -14.00 12.12
C ASN A 170 -4.73 -12.47 12.26
N ILE A 171 -4.30 -11.74 11.21
CA ILE A 171 -4.33 -10.27 11.20
C ILE A 171 -5.77 -9.75 11.28
N LYS A 172 -6.70 -10.32 10.50
CA LYS A 172 -8.12 -9.96 10.54
C LYS A 172 -8.72 -10.15 11.93
N ASP A 173 -8.42 -11.27 12.59
CA ASP A 173 -8.93 -11.55 13.94
C ASP A 173 -8.39 -10.56 14.98
N ARG A 174 -7.13 -10.14 14.86
CA ARG A 174 -6.52 -9.14 15.75
C ARG A 174 -7.05 -7.71 15.51
N LEU A 175 -7.47 -7.39 14.30
CA LEU A 175 -8.05 -6.10 13.94
C LEU A 175 -9.59 -6.04 14.12
N LYS A 176 -10.24 -7.16 14.40
CA LYS A 176 -11.69 -7.27 14.46
C LYS A 176 -12.37 -6.32 15.45
N ASP A 177 -11.71 -6.06 16.58
CA ASP A 177 -12.25 -5.20 17.65
C ASP A 177 -12.03 -3.71 17.41
N GLU A 178 -11.31 -3.34 16.35
CA GLU A 178 -10.90 -1.96 16.06
C GLU A 178 -11.91 -1.16 15.22
N GLN A 179 -13.09 -1.70 14.93
CA GLN A 179 -14.12 -1.11 14.07
C GLN A 179 -13.66 -0.82 12.63
N VAL A 180 -12.58 -1.47 12.19
CA VAL A 180 -12.05 -1.38 10.83
C VAL A 180 -12.79 -2.37 9.93
N ILE A 181 -13.30 -1.91 8.80
CA ILE A 181 -13.84 -2.80 7.76
C ILE A 181 -12.67 -3.30 6.92
N ILE A 182 -12.35 -4.60 7.01
CA ILE A 182 -11.32 -5.22 6.18
C ILE A 182 -11.98 -5.91 5.01
N LYS A 183 -11.51 -5.58 3.80
CA LYS A 183 -11.95 -6.18 2.54
C LYS A 183 -10.78 -6.85 1.85
N ASP A 184 -10.99 -8.06 1.35
CA ASP A 184 -10.03 -8.69 0.46
C ASP A 184 -10.05 -7.93 -0.88
N TRP A 185 -8.86 -7.58 -1.37
CA TRP A 185 -8.66 -6.88 -2.61
C TRP A 185 -8.12 -7.88 -3.65
N ARG A 186 -8.98 -8.24 -4.65
CA ARG A 186 -8.71 -9.16 -5.78
C ARG A 186 -8.40 -10.62 -5.41
#